data_d982063c31e537994b3a445d793ed417
#
_entry.id   d982063c31e537994b3a445d793ed417
#
_cell.length_a   1.000
_cell.length_b   1.000
_cell.length_c   1.000
_cell.angle_alpha   90.00
_cell.angle_beta   90.00
_cell.angle_gamma   90.00
#
_symmetry.space_group_name_H-M   'P 1'
#
loop_
_entity.id
_entity.type
_entity.pdbx_description
1 polymer ?
#
loop_
_entity_poly.entity_id
_entity_poly.type
_entity_poly.pdbx_seq_one_letter_code
_entity_poly.pdbx_strand_id
1 'polypeptide(L)'
;MAASPAVEPVIGEPAAVADLGSERALLVADVHAGIEVGLRYERGVELDSRADERRERLCALVAETDADRLVVLGDLAHRIAAPEGDEREELVELIRAVTDRVPMTLVEGNHDAGVAEAFAADLDVIGAAGGVLGGKIGVVHGHTWPDAALLDADVVCMGHEHPQVRLEDAVGGSRVERAWLRGTIDPAAFVEESGDERNRFEPPELVVFPAFNERSGGTWVNVDGQSFLAPFLSGALPTGDAYLLDGTRLGEYRRV
;
A
#
# COMPACT_ATOMS: atom_id res chain seq x y z
N MET A 1 -24.07 6.67 17.77
CA MET A 1 -22.92 5.77 17.64
C MET A 1 -22.02 6.44 16.60
N ALA A 2 -20.73 6.58 16.84
CA ALA A 2 -19.81 7.01 15.78
C ALA A 2 -19.90 5.98 14.66
N ALA A 3 -19.95 6.43 13.39
CA ALA A 3 -19.85 5.53 12.26
C ALA A 3 -18.49 4.82 12.35
N SER A 4 -18.43 3.52 12.04
CA SER A 4 -17.15 2.84 11.90
C SER A 4 -16.33 3.54 10.81
N PRO A 5 -15.01 3.69 11.00
CA PRO A 5 -14.16 4.26 9.96
C PRO A 5 -14.29 3.44 8.68
N ALA A 6 -14.24 4.11 7.53
CA ALA A 6 -14.36 3.45 6.23
C ALA A 6 -13.20 2.49 5.93
N VAL A 7 -12.04 2.71 6.59
CA VAL A 7 -10.82 1.87 6.50
C VAL A 7 -10.27 1.65 7.90
N GLU A 8 -10.18 0.38 8.31
CA GLU A 8 -9.70 -0.05 9.64
C GLU A 8 -8.43 -0.90 9.50
N PRO A 9 -7.29 -0.48 10.06
CA PRO A 9 -6.08 -1.33 10.10
C PRO A 9 -6.32 -2.63 10.87
N VAL A 10 -5.76 -3.72 10.35
CA VAL A 10 -5.69 -4.99 11.08
C VAL A 10 -4.52 -4.89 12.06
N ILE A 11 -4.83 -4.95 13.35
CA ILE A 11 -3.82 -4.74 14.40
C ILE A 11 -2.67 -5.76 14.31
N GLY A 12 -1.44 -5.25 14.27
CA GLY A 12 -0.23 -6.06 14.13
C GLY A 12 0.16 -6.38 12.68
N GLU A 13 -0.72 -6.07 11.70
CA GLU A 13 -0.54 -6.42 10.31
C GLU A 13 -0.44 -5.17 9.41
N PRO A 14 0.35 -5.20 8.33
CA PRO A 14 0.38 -4.14 7.30
C PRO A 14 -0.78 -4.31 6.32
N ALA A 15 -1.97 -4.39 6.85
CA ALA A 15 -3.21 -4.63 6.14
C ALA A 15 -4.35 -3.85 6.78
N ALA A 16 -5.37 -3.50 6.00
CA ALA A 16 -6.56 -2.86 6.50
C ALA A 16 -7.82 -3.44 5.84
N VAL A 17 -8.94 -3.37 6.53
CA VAL A 17 -10.26 -3.71 6.00
C VAL A 17 -10.97 -2.44 5.57
N ALA A 18 -11.49 -2.42 4.35
CA ALA A 18 -12.35 -1.36 3.83
C ALA A 18 -13.78 -1.85 3.65
N ASP A 19 -14.74 -1.04 4.12
CA ASP A 19 -16.17 -1.25 3.87
C ASP A 19 -16.57 -0.57 2.54
N LEU A 20 -16.83 -1.39 1.53
CA LEU A 20 -17.27 -0.92 0.20
C LEU A 20 -18.81 -0.83 0.09
N GLY A 21 -19.52 -1.01 1.18
CA GLY A 21 -20.98 -0.99 1.27
C GLY A 21 -21.63 -2.32 0.99
N SER A 22 -21.36 -2.96 -0.14
CA SER A 22 -21.90 -4.29 -0.50
C SER A 22 -20.93 -5.44 -0.22
N GLU A 23 -19.66 -5.15 -0.04
CA GLU A 23 -18.58 -6.12 0.22
C GLU A 23 -17.51 -5.51 1.12
N ARG A 24 -16.72 -6.37 1.77
CA ARG A 24 -15.55 -6.01 2.57
C ARG A 24 -14.31 -6.33 1.77
N ALA A 25 -13.40 -5.36 1.64
CA ALA A 25 -12.13 -5.58 0.99
C ALA A 25 -10.99 -5.61 2.02
N LEU A 26 -10.12 -6.61 1.93
CA LEU A 26 -8.81 -6.57 2.57
C LEU A 26 -7.86 -5.82 1.65
N LEU A 27 -7.21 -4.77 2.15
CA LEU A 27 -6.22 -3.97 1.43
C LEU A 27 -4.83 -4.28 1.97
N VAL A 28 -3.87 -4.51 1.08
CA VAL A 28 -2.44 -4.61 1.36
C VAL A 28 -1.65 -3.84 0.29
N ALA A 29 -0.41 -3.47 0.58
CA ALA A 29 0.46 -2.78 -0.38
C ALA A 29 1.83 -3.46 -0.42
N ASP A 30 2.51 -3.38 -1.56
CA ASP A 30 3.94 -3.66 -1.66
C ASP A 30 4.30 -5.08 -1.17
N VAL A 31 3.68 -6.08 -1.80
CA VAL A 31 3.87 -7.52 -1.49
C VAL A 31 5.24 -7.97 -1.94
N HIS A 32 5.73 -7.44 -3.07
CA HIS A 32 7.03 -7.74 -3.64
C HIS A 32 7.36 -9.23 -3.66
N ALA A 33 6.43 -10.04 -4.19
CA ALA A 33 6.69 -11.45 -4.43
C ALA A 33 7.96 -11.61 -5.28
N GLY A 34 8.83 -12.55 -4.93
CA GLY A 34 10.10 -12.74 -5.61
C GLY A 34 11.24 -11.83 -5.15
N ILE A 35 11.08 -11.03 -4.09
CA ILE A 35 12.14 -10.12 -3.59
C ILE A 35 13.46 -10.86 -3.29
N GLU A 36 13.41 -12.07 -2.77
CA GLU A 36 14.60 -12.87 -2.48
C GLU A 36 15.36 -13.24 -3.76
N VAL A 37 14.60 -13.51 -4.83
CA VAL A 37 15.17 -13.77 -6.17
C VAL A 37 15.82 -12.50 -6.71
N GLY A 38 15.13 -11.35 -6.60
CA GLY A 38 15.66 -10.05 -7.00
C GLY A 38 16.97 -9.71 -6.28
N LEU A 39 17.01 -9.81 -4.96
CA LEU A 39 18.18 -9.52 -4.13
C LEU A 39 19.37 -10.43 -4.46
N ARG A 40 19.11 -11.70 -4.82
CA ARG A 40 20.17 -12.63 -5.28
C ARG A 40 20.81 -12.13 -6.57
N TYR A 41 20.00 -11.76 -7.57
CA TYR A 41 20.50 -11.34 -8.88
C TYR A 41 21.10 -9.94 -8.88
N GLU A 42 20.50 -9.01 -8.16
CA GLU A 42 20.89 -7.60 -8.17
C GLU A 42 22.07 -7.31 -7.23
N ARG A 43 22.09 -7.98 -6.07
CA ARG A 43 23.03 -7.68 -4.98
C ARG A 43 23.90 -8.86 -4.56
N GLY A 44 23.72 -10.04 -5.16
CA GLY A 44 24.44 -11.26 -4.78
C GLY A 44 24.13 -11.74 -3.34
N VAL A 45 22.98 -11.34 -2.79
CA VAL A 45 22.56 -11.74 -1.43
C VAL A 45 21.69 -12.97 -1.53
N GLU A 46 22.13 -14.09 -0.95
CA GLU A 46 21.31 -15.29 -0.83
C GLU A 46 20.49 -15.24 0.46
N LEU A 47 19.17 -15.30 0.28
CA LEU A 47 18.20 -15.37 1.35
C LEU A 47 17.28 -16.56 1.10
N ASP A 48 16.84 -17.21 2.17
CA ASP A 48 15.79 -18.21 2.09
C ASP A 48 14.49 -17.57 1.59
N SER A 49 13.81 -18.24 0.66
CA SER A 49 12.51 -17.77 0.16
C SER A 49 11.48 -17.75 1.28
N ARG A 50 10.67 -16.69 1.32
CA ARG A 50 9.48 -16.58 2.17
C ARG A 50 8.18 -16.58 1.36
N ALA A 51 8.21 -17.16 0.18
CA ALA A 51 7.06 -17.26 -0.71
C ALA A 51 5.85 -17.90 -0.01
N ASP A 52 6.07 -19.05 0.63
CA ASP A 52 5.04 -19.78 1.37
C ASP A 52 4.48 -18.95 2.53
N GLU A 53 5.36 -18.33 3.33
CA GLU A 53 4.95 -17.48 4.45
C GLU A 53 4.09 -16.30 3.99
N ARG A 54 4.47 -15.63 2.90
CA ARG A 54 3.69 -14.51 2.32
C ARG A 54 2.32 -14.98 1.86
N ARG A 55 2.27 -16.08 1.12
CA ARG A 55 1.03 -16.68 0.62
C ARG A 55 0.10 -17.09 1.76
N GLU A 56 0.62 -17.83 2.73
CA GLU A 56 -0.14 -18.30 3.89
C GLU A 56 -0.68 -17.11 4.71
N ARG A 57 0.14 -16.08 4.95
CA ARG A 57 -0.26 -14.88 5.68
C ARG A 57 -1.38 -14.12 4.97
N LEU A 58 -1.31 -13.91 3.63
CA LEU A 58 -2.39 -13.30 2.87
C LEU A 58 -3.68 -14.09 2.95
N CYS A 59 -3.60 -15.42 2.77
CA CYS A 59 -4.76 -16.29 2.87
C CYS A 59 -5.37 -16.31 4.28
N ALA A 60 -4.55 -16.29 5.32
CA ALA A 60 -5.00 -16.20 6.70
C ALA A 60 -5.73 -14.88 6.97
N LEU A 61 -5.16 -13.76 6.54
CA LEU A 61 -5.78 -12.43 6.69
C LEU A 61 -7.13 -12.33 5.96
N VAL A 62 -7.24 -12.86 4.75
CA VAL A 62 -8.53 -12.93 4.03
C VAL A 62 -9.58 -13.69 4.88
N ALA A 63 -9.20 -14.82 5.46
CA ALA A 63 -10.10 -15.63 6.27
C ALA A 63 -10.44 -14.99 7.62
N GLU A 64 -9.45 -14.41 8.30
CA GLU A 64 -9.62 -13.78 9.63
C GLU A 64 -10.45 -12.50 9.58
N THR A 65 -10.42 -11.78 8.47
CA THR A 65 -11.16 -10.53 8.29
C THR A 65 -12.53 -10.72 7.66
N ASP A 66 -12.90 -11.96 7.29
CA ASP A 66 -14.10 -12.24 6.50
C ASP A 66 -14.20 -11.33 5.25
N ALA A 67 -13.06 -11.11 4.58
CA ALA A 67 -13.03 -10.26 3.40
C ALA A 67 -13.62 -10.97 2.17
N ASP A 68 -14.43 -10.25 1.41
CA ASP A 68 -15.04 -10.71 0.17
C ASP A 68 -14.12 -10.51 -1.04
N ARG A 69 -13.06 -9.70 -0.89
CA ARG A 69 -12.10 -9.34 -1.93
C ARG A 69 -10.73 -9.00 -1.32
N LEU A 70 -9.65 -9.36 -2.01
CA LEU A 70 -8.31 -8.81 -1.75
C LEU A 70 -8.01 -7.69 -2.74
N VAL A 71 -7.52 -6.54 -2.25
CA VAL A 71 -7.01 -5.43 -3.07
C VAL A 71 -5.53 -5.23 -2.75
N VAL A 72 -4.67 -5.37 -3.76
CA VAL A 72 -3.25 -5.04 -3.65
C VAL A 72 -3.03 -3.64 -4.21
N LEU A 73 -2.55 -2.74 -3.38
CA LEU A 73 -2.27 -1.33 -3.72
C LEU A 73 -0.93 -1.18 -4.45
N GLY A 74 -0.68 -2.06 -5.41
CA GLY A 74 0.51 -2.08 -6.26
C GLY A 74 1.69 -2.85 -5.68
N ASP A 75 2.66 -3.05 -6.56
CA ASP A 75 3.92 -3.75 -6.31
C ASP A 75 3.69 -5.17 -5.76
N LEU A 76 2.82 -5.92 -6.46
CA LEU A 76 2.60 -7.34 -6.19
C LEU A 76 3.87 -8.15 -6.49
N ALA A 77 4.55 -7.88 -7.63
CA ALA A 77 5.84 -8.45 -7.96
C ALA A 77 7.01 -7.57 -7.48
N HIS A 78 8.21 -8.14 -7.45
CA HIS A 78 9.41 -7.37 -7.09
C HIS A 78 10.15 -6.82 -8.31
N ARG A 79 10.19 -7.53 -9.43
CA ARG A 79 10.89 -7.08 -10.65
C ARG A 79 9.98 -6.20 -11.50
N ILE A 80 10.56 -5.17 -12.10
CA ILE A 80 9.84 -4.27 -13.02
C ILE A 80 9.51 -4.96 -14.36
N ALA A 81 10.31 -5.97 -14.76
CA ALA A 81 10.09 -6.74 -15.98
C ALA A 81 8.99 -7.80 -15.81
N ALA A 82 8.55 -8.41 -16.92
CA ALA A 82 7.65 -9.55 -16.86
C ALA A 82 8.21 -10.65 -15.93
N PRO A 83 7.38 -11.23 -15.06
CA PRO A 83 7.84 -12.22 -14.09
C PRO A 83 8.30 -13.50 -14.75
N GLU A 84 9.48 -13.99 -14.35
CA GLU A 84 10.10 -15.21 -14.89
C GLU A 84 10.66 -16.09 -13.76
N GLY A 85 10.86 -17.39 -14.05
CA GLY A 85 11.47 -18.36 -13.13
C GLY A 85 10.75 -18.43 -11.78
N ASP A 86 11.54 -18.47 -10.69
CA ASP A 86 11.05 -18.65 -9.33
C ASP A 86 10.06 -17.55 -8.90
N GLU A 87 10.27 -16.29 -9.34
CA GLU A 87 9.33 -15.19 -9.06
C GLU A 87 7.97 -15.44 -9.72
N ARG A 88 7.98 -15.91 -10.98
CA ARG A 88 6.72 -16.25 -11.66
C ARG A 88 6.00 -17.42 -11.01
N GLU A 89 6.74 -18.42 -10.54
CA GLU A 89 6.17 -19.57 -9.83
C GLU A 89 5.52 -19.11 -8.53
N GLU A 90 6.18 -18.25 -7.74
CA GLU A 90 5.61 -17.67 -6.53
C GLU A 90 4.33 -16.89 -6.82
N LEU A 91 4.32 -16.03 -7.85
CA LEU A 91 3.14 -15.25 -8.24
C LEU A 91 1.98 -16.14 -8.65
N VAL A 92 2.22 -17.19 -9.46
CA VAL A 92 1.18 -18.15 -9.85
C VAL A 92 0.56 -18.80 -8.63
N GLU A 93 1.37 -19.29 -7.70
CA GLU A 93 0.89 -19.95 -6.49
C GLU A 93 0.14 -19.00 -5.56
N LEU A 94 0.63 -17.77 -5.39
CA LEU A 94 0.01 -16.74 -4.55
C LEU A 94 -1.33 -16.30 -5.13
N ILE A 95 -1.36 -15.91 -6.41
CA ILE A 95 -2.58 -15.45 -7.07
C ILE A 95 -3.64 -16.55 -7.03
N ARG A 96 -3.27 -17.79 -7.39
CA ARG A 96 -4.18 -18.91 -7.36
C ARG A 96 -4.72 -19.17 -5.94
N ALA A 97 -3.86 -19.19 -4.93
CA ALA A 97 -4.27 -19.44 -3.55
C ALA A 97 -5.27 -18.40 -3.04
N VAL A 98 -5.13 -17.15 -3.45
CA VAL A 98 -6.08 -16.09 -3.11
C VAL A 98 -7.36 -16.20 -3.94
N THR A 99 -7.25 -16.35 -5.28
CA THR A 99 -8.41 -16.36 -6.18
C THR A 99 -9.27 -17.60 -6.03
N ASP A 100 -8.73 -18.70 -5.51
CA ASP A 100 -9.51 -19.87 -5.07
C ASP A 100 -10.44 -19.56 -3.86
N ARG A 101 -10.26 -18.41 -3.20
CA ARG A 101 -11.03 -17.96 -2.02
C ARG A 101 -11.91 -16.76 -2.30
N VAL A 102 -11.29 -15.68 -2.80
CA VAL A 102 -11.93 -14.38 -3.05
C VAL A 102 -11.38 -13.75 -4.33
N PRO A 103 -12.14 -12.92 -5.05
CA PRO A 103 -11.61 -12.10 -6.13
C PRO A 103 -10.41 -11.27 -5.67
N MET A 104 -9.45 -11.05 -6.59
CA MET A 104 -8.26 -10.26 -6.34
C MET A 104 -8.19 -9.08 -7.30
N THR A 105 -8.03 -7.88 -6.75
CA THR A 105 -7.83 -6.65 -7.52
C THR A 105 -6.37 -6.20 -7.34
N LEU A 106 -5.72 -5.85 -8.45
CA LEU A 106 -4.40 -5.24 -8.47
C LEU A 106 -4.53 -3.77 -8.92
N VAL A 107 -4.12 -2.84 -8.08
CA VAL A 107 -3.85 -1.47 -8.50
C VAL A 107 -2.43 -1.45 -9.04
N GLU A 108 -2.23 -1.04 -10.29
CA GLU A 108 -0.95 -1.16 -10.97
C GLU A 108 0.13 -0.30 -10.32
N GLY A 109 1.16 -0.93 -9.77
CA GLY A 109 2.38 -0.31 -9.28
C GLY A 109 3.47 -0.22 -10.35
N ASN A 110 4.60 0.41 -10.01
CA ASN A 110 5.72 0.54 -10.95
C ASN A 110 6.44 -0.80 -11.25
N HIS A 111 6.18 -1.84 -10.47
CA HIS A 111 6.68 -3.19 -10.68
C HIS A 111 5.66 -4.12 -11.39
N ASP A 112 4.44 -3.66 -11.66
CA ASP A 112 3.34 -4.56 -12.02
C ASP A 112 2.94 -4.60 -13.50
N ALA A 113 3.54 -3.79 -14.38
CA ALA A 113 3.15 -3.77 -15.81
C ALA A 113 3.19 -5.17 -16.45
N GLY A 114 4.23 -5.95 -16.16
CA GLY A 114 4.33 -7.33 -16.65
C GLY A 114 3.39 -8.31 -15.93
N VAL A 115 3.03 -8.04 -14.68
CA VAL A 115 2.07 -8.84 -13.90
C VAL A 115 0.66 -8.63 -14.42
N ALA A 116 0.25 -7.37 -14.60
CA ALA A 116 -1.08 -7.02 -15.11
C ALA A 116 -1.36 -7.67 -16.48
N GLU A 117 -0.36 -7.74 -17.37
CA GLU A 117 -0.48 -8.42 -18.65
C GLU A 117 -0.52 -9.95 -18.48
N ALA A 118 0.41 -10.52 -17.71
CA ALA A 118 0.58 -11.98 -17.58
C ALA A 118 -0.60 -12.66 -16.86
N PHE A 119 -1.30 -11.95 -15.97
CA PHE A 119 -2.38 -12.46 -15.12
C PHE A 119 -3.72 -11.75 -15.34
N ALA A 120 -3.91 -11.11 -16.50
CA ALA A 120 -5.14 -10.37 -16.83
C ALA A 120 -6.43 -11.20 -16.77
N ALA A 121 -6.33 -12.53 -16.84
CA ALA A 121 -7.48 -13.44 -16.73
C ALA A 121 -7.84 -13.76 -15.27
N ASP A 122 -6.92 -13.54 -14.33
CA ASP A 122 -7.04 -13.96 -12.94
C ASP A 122 -7.23 -12.76 -12.00
N LEU A 123 -6.93 -11.54 -12.46
CA LEU A 123 -6.94 -10.30 -11.68
C LEU A 123 -7.88 -9.25 -12.28
N ASP A 124 -8.61 -8.57 -11.40
CA ASP A 124 -9.20 -7.28 -11.74
C ASP A 124 -8.11 -6.21 -11.67
N VAL A 125 -7.80 -5.51 -12.76
CA VAL A 125 -6.71 -4.53 -12.78
C VAL A 125 -7.25 -3.10 -12.79
N ILE A 126 -6.77 -2.27 -11.87
CA ILE A 126 -6.95 -0.81 -11.85
C ILE A 126 -5.63 -0.18 -12.28
N GLY A 127 -5.66 0.70 -13.27
CA GLY A 127 -4.44 1.34 -13.80
C GLY A 127 -3.70 2.21 -12.79
N ALA A 128 -2.47 2.61 -13.12
CA ALA A 128 -1.54 3.35 -12.27
C ALA A 128 -2.08 4.68 -11.69
N ALA A 129 -3.01 5.33 -12.39
CA ALA A 129 -3.68 6.55 -11.89
C ALA A 129 -4.68 6.28 -10.76
N GLY A 130 -4.93 5.00 -10.42
CA GLY A 130 -5.84 4.59 -9.37
C GLY A 130 -7.30 4.56 -9.80
N GLY A 131 -8.17 4.35 -8.83
CA GLY A 131 -9.62 4.26 -9.03
C GLY A 131 -10.40 4.37 -7.72
N VAL A 132 -11.72 4.33 -7.80
CA VAL A 132 -12.61 4.41 -6.63
C VAL A 132 -13.41 3.13 -6.50
N LEU A 133 -13.31 2.48 -5.34
CA LEU A 133 -14.04 1.27 -4.97
C LEU A 133 -15.26 1.63 -4.11
N GLY A 134 -16.38 0.95 -4.34
CA GLY A 134 -17.63 1.16 -3.59
C GLY A 134 -18.13 2.61 -3.61
N GLY A 135 -17.62 3.46 -4.51
CA GLY A 135 -17.94 4.88 -4.60
C GLY A 135 -17.40 5.76 -3.48
N LYS A 136 -16.55 5.21 -2.58
CA LYS A 136 -16.07 5.90 -1.37
C LYS A 136 -14.58 5.75 -1.10
N ILE A 137 -13.96 4.66 -1.52
CA ILE A 137 -12.57 4.35 -1.21
C ILE A 137 -11.74 4.54 -2.45
N GLY A 138 -10.93 5.59 -2.48
CA GLY A 138 -9.91 5.80 -3.48
C GLY A 138 -8.75 4.84 -3.26
N VAL A 139 -8.24 4.21 -4.33
CA VAL A 139 -7.09 3.31 -4.28
C VAL A 139 -6.08 3.71 -5.35
N VAL A 140 -4.83 3.81 -4.98
CA VAL A 140 -3.73 4.17 -5.88
C VAL A 140 -2.43 3.56 -5.36
N HIS A 141 -1.49 3.24 -6.24
CA HIS A 141 -0.17 2.85 -5.76
C HIS A 141 0.63 4.06 -5.28
N GLY A 142 0.80 5.09 -6.11
CA GLY A 142 1.44 6.34 -5.69
C GLY A 142 2.70 6.72 -6.48
N HIS A 143 3.22 5.86 -7.35
CA HIS A 143 4.41 6.13 -8.16
C HIS A 143 4.19 7.18 -9.28
N THR A 144 2.95 7.49 -9.58
CA THR A 144 2.55 8.51 -10.56
C THR A 144 1.46 9.41 -9.98
N TRP A 145 1.13 10.49 -10.68
CA TRP A 145 0.01 11.36 -10.30
C TRP A 145 -1.32 10.60 -10.38
N PRO A 146 -2.13 10.64 -9.32
CA PRO A 146 -3.43 9.98 -9.30
C PRO A 146 -4.46 10.73 -10.14
N ASP A 147 -5.51 10.00 -10.56
CA ASP A 147 -6.68 10.62 -11.15
C ASP A 147 -7.37 11.57 -10.14
N ALA A 148 -7.76 12.76 -10.61
CA ALA A 148 -8.43 13.75 -9.80
C ALA A 148 -9.77 13.24 -9.20
N ALA A 149 -10.38 12.21 -9.79
CA ALA A 149 -11.58 11.57 -9.24
C ALA A 149 -11.34 10.94 -7.85
N LEU A 150 -10.08 10.62 -7.49
CA LEU A 150 -9.77 10.12 -6.15
C LEU A 150 -10.04 11.15 -5.05
N LEU A 151 -9.97 12.44 -5.39
CA LEU A 151 -10.35 13.51 -4.46
C LEU A 151 -11.86 13.49 -4.15
N ASP A 152 -12.66 12.73 -4.89
CA ASP A 152 -14.10 12.53 -4.63
C ASP A 152 -14.40 11.37 -3.65
N ALA A 153 -13.41 10.62 -3.25
CA ALA A 153 -13.53 9.59 -2.23
C ALA A 153 -13.65 10.16 -0.80
N ASP A 154 -14.08 9.34 0.14
CA ASP A 154 -14.03 9.69 1.57
C ASP A 154 -12.63 9.44 2.14
N VAL A 155 -11.97 8.37 1.68
CA VAL A 155 -10.62 7.96 2.06
C VAL A 155 -9.85 7.53 0.82
N VAL A 156 -8.59 7.94 0.71
CA VAL A 156 -7.64 7.47 -0.32
C VAL A 156 -6.60 6.58 0.34
N CYS A 157 -6.45 5.35 -0.15
CA CYS A 157 -5.47 4.38 0.29
C CYS A 157 -4.33 4.27 -0.74
N MET A 158 -3.08 4.37 -0.29
CA MET A 158 -1.91 4.26 -1.18
C MET A 158 -0.79 3.41 -0.60
N GLY A 159 0.00 2.77 -1.49
CA GLY A 159 1.25 2.07 -1.20
C GLY A 159 2.50 2.88 -1.53
N HIS A 160 3.50 2.24 -2.15
CA HIS A 160 4.71 2.80 -2.75
C HIS A 160 5.77 3.35 -1.77
N GLU A 161 5.34 4.10 -0.77
CA GLU A 161 6.27 4.79 0.16
C GLU A 161 6.95 3.84 1.14
N HIS A 162 6.32 2.71 1.47
CA HIS A 162 6.76 1.83 2.55
C HIS A 162 7.14 2.63 3.81
N PRO A 163 6.26 3.45 4.38
CA PRO A 163 6.63 4.38 5.43
C PRO A 163 7.21 3.65 6.65
N GLN A 164 8.33 4.17 7.13
CA GLN A 164 9.04 3.69 8.30
C GLN A 164 9.36 4.86 9.23
N VAL A 165 9.41 4.60 10.52
CA VAL A 165 9.88 5.54 11.53
C VAL A 165 11.14 5.03 12.21
N ARG A 166 12.10 5.89 12.40
CA ARG A 166 13.29 5.61 13.20
C ARG A 166 13.04 6.12 14.62
N LEU A 167 12.95 5.18 15.55
CA LEU A 167 12.74 5.47 16.96
C LEU A 167 14.09 5.42 17.69
N GLU A 168 14.39 6.44 18.49
CA GLU A 168 15.61 6.53 19.28
C GLU A 168 15.29 6.56 20.77
N ASP A 169 16.04 5.82 21.56
CA ASP A 169 15.93 5.88 23.01
C ASP A 169 16.92 6.89 23.61
N ALA A 170 16.73 7.20 24.90
CA ALA A 170 17.53 8.20 25.61
C ALA A 170 19.01 7.77 25.81
N VAL A 171 19.39 6.53 25.51
CA VAL A 171 20.73 5.99 25.68
C VAL A 171 21.44 5.70 24.35
N GLY A 172 20.83 6.10 23.23
CA GLY A 172 21.41 6.01 21.88
C GLY A 172 21.10 4.69 21.15
N GLY A 173 20.19 3.85 21.65
CA GLY A 173 19.62 2.76 20.90
C GLY A 173 18.66 3.27 19.83
N SER A 174 18.67 2.66 18.65
CA SER A 174 17.72 3.01 17.59
C SER A 174 17.12 1.76 16.95
N ARG A 175 15.86 1.85 16.54
CA ARG A 175 15.16 0.83 15.77
C ARG A 175 14.34 1.48 14.67
N VAL A 176 14.12 0.75 13.61
CA VAL A 176 13.24 1.16 12.50
C VAL A 176 12.01 0.29 12.54
N GLU A 177 10.84 0.93 12.52
CA GLU A 177 9.55 0.26 12.53
C GLU A 177 8.73 0.68 11.32
N ARG A 178 7.97 -0.26 10.74
CA ARG A 178 6.97 0.07 9.71
C ARG A 178 5.85 0.88 10.36
N ALA A 179 5.36 1.87 9.62
CA ALA A 179 4.33 2.76 10.11
C ALA A 179 3.27 3.04 9.06
N TRP A 180 2.06 3.31 9.51
CA TRP A 180 1.01 3.94 8.73
C TRP A 180 1.21 5.45 8.80
N LEU A 181 0.92 6.16 7.70
CA LEU A 181 0.69 7.60 7.76
C LEU A 181 -0.79 7.87 7.48
N ARG A 182 -1.37 8.75 8.28
CA ARG A 182 -2.77 9.18 8.12
C ARG A 182 -2.87 10.70 8.25
N GLY A 183 -3.61 11.30 7.36
CA GLY A 183 -3.88 12.74 7.41
C GLY A 183 -4.88 13.15 6.35
N THR A 184 -5.22 14.43 6.31
CA THR A 184 -6.15 14.97 5.31
C THR A 184 -5.36 15.41 4.08
N ILE A 185 -5.83 15.05 2.89
CA ILE A 185 -5.21 15.50 1.63
C ILE A 185 -5.38 17.03 1.51
N ASP A 186 -4.28 17.71 1.16
CA ASP A 186 -4.36 19.08 0.65
C ASP A 186 -4.67 19.06 -0.85
N PRO A 187 -5.88 19.39 -1.28
CA PRO A 187 -6.27 19.35 -2.69
C PRO A 187 -5.51 20.38 -3.54
N ALA A 188 -4.90 21.40 -2.93
CA ALA A 188 -4.13 22.40 -3.65
C ALA A 188 -2.93 21.78 -4.38
N ALA A 189 -2.38 20.67 -3.87
CA ALA A 189 -1.29 19.95 -4.53
C ALA A 189 -1.65 19.42 -5.92
N PHE A 190 -2.95 19.24 -6.22
CA PHE A 190 -3.43 18.67 -7.48
C PHE A 190 -3.85 19.73 -8.51
N VAL A 191 -4.01 20.98 -8.09
CA VAL A 191 -4.48 22.08 -8.98
C VAL A 191 -3.47 22.37 -10.09
N GLU A 192 -2.17 22.35 -9.77
CA GLU A 192 -1.12 22.65 -10.76
C GLU A 192 -1.05 21.59 -11.88
N GLU A 193 -1.32 20.33 -11.57
CA GLU A 193 -1.22 19.22 -12.52
C GLU A 193 -2.52 19.02 -13.30
N SER A 194 -3.67 19.05 -12.62
CA SER A 194 -4.97 18.78 -13.26
C SER A 194 -5.66 20.00 -13.84
N GLY A 195 -5.30 21.21 -13.40
CA GLY A 195 -6.00 22.45 -13.71
C GLY A 195 -7.44 22.50 -13.15
N ASP A 196 -7.81 21.57 -12.30
CA ASP A 196 -9.15 21.39 -11.74
C ASP A 196 -9.24 22.07 -10.36
N GLU A 197 -9.82 23.26 -10.30
CA GLU A 197 -10.10 24.00 -9.07
C GLU A 197 -11.30 23.39 -8.30
N ARG A 198 -11.23 22.10 -7.94
CA ARG A 198 -12.26 21.48 -7.12
C ARG A 198 -12.22 22.04 -5.72
N ASN A 199 -13.12 22.97 -5.44
CA ASN A 199 -13.32 23.52 -4.10
C ASN A 199 -14.21 22.55 -3.31
N ARG A 200 -13.58 21.52 -2.68
CA ARG A 200 -14.31 20.59 -1.81
C ARG A 200 -14.41 21.14 -0.41
N PHE A 201 -15.60 21.00 0.17
CA PHE A 201 -15.84 21.37 1.57
C PHE A 201 -15.13 20.45 2.56
N GLU A 202 -14.91 19.17 2.16
CA GLU A 202 -14.23 18.17 2.98
C GLU A 202 -13.29 17.33 2.09
N PRO A 203 -11.98 17.60 2.12
CA PRO A 203 -10.99 16.80 1.39
C PRO A 203 -10.89 15.40 2.03
N PRO A 204 -10.56 14.35 1.22
CA PRO A 204 -10.48 12.99 1.71
C PRO A 204 -9.35 12.79 2.71
N GLU A 205 -9.52 11.80 3.59
CA GLU A 205 -8.42 11.27 4.36
C GLU A 205 -7.46 10.50 3.44
N LEU A 206 -6.15 10.62 3.67
CA LEU A 206 -5.12 9.79 3.05
C LEU A 206 -4.60 8.78 4.06
N VAL A 207 -4.54 7.53 3.65
CA VAL A 207 -3.92 6.44 4.39
C VAL A 207 -2.79 5.86 3.56
N VAL A 208 -1.55 6.07 3.99
CA VAL A 208 -0.37 5.49 3.35
C VAL A 208 -0.02 4.19 4.06
N PHE A 209 -0.01 3.11 3.30
CA PHE A 209 0.17 1.76 3.81
C PHE A 209 1.65 1.44 4.03
N PRO A 210 2.00 0.77 5.14
CA PRO A 210 3.29 0.11 5.27
C PRO A 210 3.39 -1.06 4.30
N ALA A 211 4.60 -1.35 3.81
CA ALA A 211 4.81 -2.49 2.93
C ALA A 211 4.41 -3.81 3.61
N PHE A 212 3.71 -4.67 2.87
CA PHE A 212 3.38 -6.02 3.32
C PHE A 212 4.65 -6.86 3.48
N ASN A 213 5.61 -6.69 2.57
CA ASN A 213 6.89 -7.39 2.61
C ASN A 213 7.83 -6.78 3.66
N GLU A 214 8.29 -7.61 4.59
CA GLU A 214 9.20 -7.19 5.67
C GLU A 214 10.63 -6.91 5.20
N ARG A 215 11.00 -7.42 4.00
CA ARG A 215 12.34 -7.28 3.43
C ARG A 215 12.48 -6.08 2.51
N SER A 216 11.37 -5.44 2.14
CA SER A 216 11.43 -4.20 1.38
C SER A 216 11.94 -3.07 2.26
N GLY A 217 12.82 -2.23 1.70
CA GLY A 217 13.21 -0.96 2.31
C GLY A 217 12.01 -0.03 2.44
N GLY A 218 12.24 1.20 2.90
CA GLY A 218 11.16 2.17 3.02
C GLY A 218 11.67 3.60 3.25
N THR A 219 10.76 4.56 3.14
CA THR A 219 11.01 5.97 3.41
C THR A 219 10.96 6.22 4.91
N TRP A 220 12.04 6.76 5.46
CA TRP A 220 12.07 7.17 6.87
C TRP A 220 11.40 8.53 7.03
N VAL A 221 10.13 8.52 7.41
CA VAL A 221 9.26 9.71 7.34
C VAL A 221 9.57 10.76 8.41
N ASN A 222 10.32 10.40 9.45
CA ASN A 222 10.71 11.26 10.56
C ASN A 222 12.20 11.64 10.56
N VAL A 223 12.91 11.42 9.45
CA VAL A 223 14.33 11.77 9.33
C VAL A 223 14.49 12.96 8.40
N ASP A 224 15.12 14.03 8.88
CA ASP A 224 15.37 15.24 8.11
C ASP A 224 16.15 14.94 6.81
N GLY A 225 15.78 15.61 5.72
CA GLY A 225 16.42 15.45 4.42
C GLY A 225 15.93 14.24 3.61
N GLN A 226 15.01 13.45 4.14
CA GLN A 226 14.28 12.45 3.36
C GLN A 226 13.13 13.12 2.60
N SER A 227 12.92 12.68 1.37
CA SER A 227 11.78 13.07 0.54
C SER A 227 10.92 11.86 0.25
N PHE A 228 9.63 12.08 0.09
CA PHE A 228 8.72 11.04 -0.39
C PHE A 228 9.07 10.64 -1.83
N LEU A 229 8.80 9.38 -2.16
CA LEU A 229 8.96 8.81 -3.50
C LEU A 229 7.83 9.24 -4.43
N ALA A 230 6.60 9.31 -3.91
CA ALA A 230 5.43 9.73 -4.66
C ALA A 230 5.52 11.21 -5.03
N PRO A 231 5.35 11.59 -6.31
CA PRO A 231 5.59 12.95 -6.79
C PRO A 231 4.66 14.01 -6.18
N PHE A 232 3.49 13.58 -5.71
CA PHE A 232 2.48 14.48 -5.15
C PHE A 232 2.46 14.51 -3.61
N LEU A 233 3.03 13.51 -2.92
CA LEU A 233 2.77 13.27 -1.50
C LEU A 233 3.30 14.40 -0.60
N SER A 234 4.43 15.01 -0.93
CA SER A 234 4.97 16.13 -0.16
C SER A 234 4.03 17.34 -0.09
N GLY A 235 3.27 17.58 -1.17
CA GLY A 235 2.25 18.63 -1.21
C GLY A 235 0.91 18.15 -0.67
N ALA A 236 0.52 16.92 -1.02
CA ALA A 236 -0.78 16.36 -0.66
C ALA A 236 -0.91 15.99 0.83
N LEU A 237 0.20 15.68 1.51
CA LEU A 237 0.20 15.36 2.95
C LEU A 237 1.18 16.26 3.71
N PRO A 238 0.91 17.57 3.80
CA PRO A 238 1.78 18.51 4.50
C PRO A 238 1.89 18.20 6.00
N THR A 239 0.86 17.61 6.59
CA THR A 239 0.80 17.15 7.98
C THR A 239 0.03 15.85 8.07
N GLY A 240 0.40 15.01 9.04
CA GLY A 240 -0.27 13.74 9.29
C GLY A 240 0.33 13.03 10.48
N ASP A 241 -0.35 12.04 10.99
CA ASP A 241 0.08 11.23 12.11
C ASP A 241 0.70 9.90 11.63
N ALA A 242 1.76 9.49 12.32
CA ALA A 242 2.31 8.14 12.18
C ALA A 242 1.72 7.20 13.25
N TYR A 243 1.46 5.96 12.83
CA TYR A 243 0.99 4.89 13.72
C TYR A 243 1.82 3.63 13.49
N LEU A 244 2.18 2.94 14.55
CA LEU A 244 2.78 1.61 14.46
C LEU A 244 1.71 0.57 14.08
N LEU A 245 2.14 -0.62 13.65
CA LEU A 245 1.22 -1.70 13.27
C LEU A 245 0.33 -2.17 14.44
N ASP A 246 0.81 -2.06 15.68
CA ASP A 246 0.05 -2.39 16.88
C ASP A 246 -1.02 -1.36 17.26
N GLY A 247 -1.18 -0.30 16.45
CA GLY A 247 -2.13 0.79 16.68
C GLY A 247 -1.59 1.94 17.54
N THR A 248 -0.34 1.88 18.00
CA THR A 248 0.27 2.96 18.77
C THR A 248 0.40 4.23 17.92
N ARG A 249 -0.31 5.29 18.29
CA ARG A 249 -0.17 6.60 17.67
C ARG A 249 1.10 7.28 18.16
N LEU A 250 1.99 7.63 17.24
CA LEU A 250 3.23 8.34 17.54
C LEU A 250 3.08 9.87 17.49
N GLY A 251 2.07 10.37 16.79
CA GLY A 251 1.83 11.78 16.56
C GLY A 251 2.27 12.25 15.18
N GLU A 252 2.48 13.54 15.01
CA GLU A 252 2.85 14.15 13.72
C GLU A 252 4.17 13.57 13.23
N TYR A 253 4.15 12.94 12.04
CA TYR A 253 5.20 12.05 11.55
C TYR A 253 6.60 12.69 11.46
N ARG A 254 6.68 14.01 11.23
CA ARG A 254 7.96 14.75 11.19
C ARG A 254 8.54 15.07 12.57
N ARG A 255 7.80 14.78 13.64
CA ARG A 255 8.17 15.10 15.03
C ARG A 255 8.34 13.90 15.93
N VAL A 256 8.22 12.72 15.35
CA VAL A 256 8.39 11.44 16.05
C VAL A 256 9.84 11.22 16.42
#